data_a192b5d6d21782ec5e927a92d6c2e751
#
_entry.id   a192b5d6d21782ec5e927a92d6c2e751
#
_cell.length_a   1.000
_cell.length_b   1.000
_cell.length_c   1.000
_cell.angle_alpha   90.00
_cell.angle_beta   90.00
_cell.angle_gamma   90.00
#
_symmetry.space_group_name_H-M   'P 1'
#
loop_
_entity.id
_entity.type
_entity.pdbx_description
1 polymer ?
#
loop_
_entity_poly.entity_id
_entity_poly.type
_entity_poly.pdbx_seq_one_letter_code
_entity_poly.pdbx_strand_id
1 'polypeptide(L)'
;SKIQTNKNHRVKLKQTNVLKNAVVYGANASGKSNLVKVIAFIKSVLIEGLSVNSCDDFCRNSLDNKNRESVFELQFTVDDKFYAYGFSAILSQRIVVEEWLYELMQDGSAHNLFIKEKDKAPVLSESLRLNATEKNRFLVYASDFVGHDTMLFLSEMNRGKKYDDDSKLLFFKETFDWIINHIVVINPNIGISSSDAYYSEESLENINSLIRTFDTGV
;
A
#
# COMPACT_ATOMS: atom_id res chain seq x y z
N SER A 1 -12.44 15.03 14.81
CA SER A 1 -12.72 14.84 16.24
C SER A 1 -12.77 16.20 16.92
N LYS A 2 -13.85 16.50 17.66
CA LYS A 2 -14.01 17.75 18.46
C LYS A 2 -13.15 17.76 19.74
N ILE A 3 -12.44 16.68 20.04
CA ILE A 3 -11.62 16.54 21.24
C ILE A 3 -10.31 17.30 21.02
N GLN A 4 -10.10 18.41 21.72
CA GLN A 4 -8.89 19.22 21.65
C GLN A 4 -7.81 18.85 22.67
N THR A 5 -8.08 17.92 23.57
CA THR A 5 -7.13 17.35 24.53
C THR A 5 -6.19 16.37 23.81
N ASN A 6 -4.95 16.26 24.26
CA ASN A 6 -3.94 15.32 23.73
C ASN A 6 -3.39 15.69 22.34
N LYS A 7 -3.05 16.95 22.10
CA LYS A 7 -2.41 17.42 20.85
C LYS A 7 -1.09 16.66 20.54
N ASN A 8 -0.40 16.14 21.54
CA ASN A 8 0.84 15.39 21.41
C ASN A 8 0.67 14.01 20.75
N HIS A 9 -0.58 13.51 20.65
CA HIS A 9 -0.89 12.24 19.97
C HIS A 9 -1.15 12.41 18.48
N ARG A 10 -0.91 13.58 17.92
CA ARG A 10 -1.09 13.87 16.49
C ARG A 10 0.24 14.27 15.88
N VAL A 11 0.45 13.83 14.66
CA VAL A 11 1.47 14.39 13.76
C VAL A 11 0.75 15.39 12.86
N LYS A 12 1.23 16.62 12.84
CA LYS A 12 0.69 17.66 11.95
C LYS A 12 1.41 17.51 10.60
N LEU A 13 0.65 17.20 9.58
CA LEU A 13 1.09 17.21 8.20
C LEU A 13 0.57 18.48 7.50
N LYS A 14 1.08 18.79 6.31
CA LYS A 14 0.67 20.00 5.56
C LYS A 14 -0.83 20.08 5.31
N GLN A 15 -1.46 18.94 5.00
CA GLN A 15 -2.87 18.88 4.61
C GLN A 15 -3.80 18.36 5.70
N THR A 16 -3.28 17.58 6.66
CA THR A 16 -4.11 16.94 7.68
C THR A 16 -3.34 16.66 8.97
N ASN A 17 -4.04 16.18 9.99
CA ASN A 17 -3.43 15.66 11.20
C ASN A 17 -3.64 14.15 11.26
N VAL A 18 -2.58 13.40 11.46
CA VAL A 18 -2.62 11.96 11.60
C VAL A 18 -2.42 11.57 13.06
N LEU A 19 -3.18 10.59 13.53
CA LEU A 19 -2.98 10.05 14.88
C LEU A 19 -1.74 9.19 14.91
N LYS A 20 -0.93 9.33 15.97
CA LYS A 20 0.23 8.45 16.19
C LYS A 20 -0.19 7.03 16.50
N ASN A 21 -1.33 6.86 17.19
CA ASN A 21 -1.84 5.57 17.62
C ASN A 21 -3.34 5.51 17.36
N ALA A 22 -3.83 4.33 17.02
CA ALA A 22 -5.25 4.01 17.00
C ALA A 22 -5.46 2.63 17.64
N VAL A 23 -6.50 2.49 18.42
CA VAL A 23 -6.88 1.21 19.03
C VAL A 23 -8.27 0.84 18.55
N VAL A 24 -8.40 -0.40 18.06
CA VAL A 24 -9.65 -0.92 17.54
C VAL A 24 -10.25 -1.92 18.52
N TYR A 25 -11.41 -1.59 19.08
CA TYR A 25 -12.17 -2.45 19.97
C TYR A 25 -13.41 -3.01 19.28
N GLY A 26 -13.87 -4.15 19.73
CA GLY A 26 -15.12 -4.76 19.25
C GLY A 26 -15.28 -6.19 19.75
N ALA A 27 -16.49 -6.73 19.64
CA ALA A 27 -16.81 -8.10 19.99
C ALA A 27 -15.99 -9.12 19.16
N ASN A 28 -15.93 -10.36 19.60
CA ASN A 28 -15.35 -11.43 18.80
C ASN A 28 -16.12 -11.52 17.47
N ALA A 29 -15.39 -11.87 16.40
CA ALA A 29 -15.92 -11.93 15.03
C ALA A 29 -16.37 -10.59 14.42
N SER A 30 -16.08 -9.42 15.05
CA SER A 30 -16.44 -8.10 14.50
C SER A 30 -15.53 -7.61 13.36
N GLY A 31 -14.60 -8.43 12.88
CA GLY A 31 -13.72 -8.09 11.75
C GLY A 31 -12.41 -7.38 12.12
N LYS A 32 -12.08 -7.19 13.42
CA LYS A 32 -10.83 -6.53 13.84
C LYS A 32 -9.58 -7.14 13.21
N SER A 33 -9.49 -8.46 13.24
CA SER A 33 -8.36 -9.19 12.66
C SER A 33 -8.32 -9.09 11.13
N ASN A 34 -9.48 -8.86 10.48
CA ASN A 34 -9.54 -8.71 9.03
C ASN A 34 -8.85 -7.41 8.57
N LEU A 35 -8.88 -6.35 9.38
CA LEU A 35 -8.13 -5.12 9.06
C LEU A 35 -6.63 -5.41 8.92
N VAL A 36 -6.05 -6.15 9.87
CA VAL A 36 -4.64 -6.54 9.83
C VAL A 36 -4.35 -7.47 8.64
N LYS A 37 -5.24 -8.44 8.39
CA LYS A 37 -5.12 -9.36 7.25
C LYS A 37 -5.18 -8.63 5.91
N VAL A 38 -6.05 -7.63 5.76
CA VAL A 38 -6.14 -6.83 4.52
C VAL A 38 -4.84 -6.08 4.24
N ILE A 39 -4.22 -5.48 5.26
CA ILE A 39 -2.94 -4.80 5.10
C ILE A 39 -1.84 -5.79 4.70
N ALA A 40 -1.77 -6.94 5.36
CA ALA A 40 -0.83 -8.01 5.00
C ALA A 40 -1.08 -8.52 3.57
N PHE A 41 -2.34 -8.67 3.18
CA PHE A 41 -2.75 -9.10 1.85
C PHE A 41 -2.29 -8.12 0.76
N ILE A 42 -2.49 -6.81 0.93
CA ILE A 42 -2.01 -5.80 -0.02
C ILE A 42 -0.49 -5.93 -0.23
N LYS A 43 0.27 -6.09 0.86
CA LYS A 43 1.73 -6.29 0.77
C LYS A 43 2.08 -7.57 0.02
N SER A 44 1.42 -8.69 0.30
CA SER A 44 1.69 -9.96 -0.37
C SER A 44 1.38 -9.90 -1.87
N VAL A 45 0.28 -9.25 -2.26
CA VAL A 45 -0.07 -9.08 -3.68
C VAL A 45 0.96 -8.20 -4.40
N LEU A 46 1.50 -7.16 -3.76
CA LEU A 46 2.57 -6.35 -4.32
C LEU A 46 3.87 -7.14 -4.52
N ILE A 47 4.18 -8.09 -3.65
CA ILE A 47 5.42 -8.88 -3.74
C ILE A 47 5.26 -10.06 -4.70
N GLU A 48 4.18 -10.81 -4.61
CA GLU A 48 3.99 -12.12 -5.22
C GLU A 48 2.86 -12.18 -6.25
N GLY A 49 2.01 -11.15 -6.31
CA GLY A 49 0.76 -11.17 -7.05
C GLY A 49 -0.36 -11.93 -6.33
N LEU A 50 -1.49 -12.11 -7.00
CA LEU A 50 -2.63 -12.87 -6.48
C LEU A 50 -2.29 -14.35 -6.44
N SER A 51 -2.09 -14.90 -5.25
CA SER A 51 -1.76 -16.32 -5.03
C SER A 51 -3.00 -17.21 -5.11
N VAL A 52 -2.80 -18.53 -5.28
CA VAL A 52 -3.90 -19.51 -5.21
C VAL A 52 -4.59 -19.49 -3.84
N ASN A 53 -3.83 -19.21 -2.78
CA ASN A 53 -4.35 -19.17 -1.41
C ASN A 53 -5.36 -18.03 -1.18
N SER A 54 -5.31 -16.97 -2.00
CA SER A 54 -6.23 -15.83 -1.91
C SER A 54 -7.57 -16.03 -2.60
N CYS A 55 -7.76 -17.13 -3.33
CA CYS A 55 -9.00 -17.39 -4.07
C CYS A 55 -10.25 -17.46 -3.17
N ASP A 56 -10.07 -17.76 -1.91
CA ASP A 56 -11.15 -17.92 -0.93
C ASP A 56 -11.33 -16.73 0.03
N ASP A 57 -10.55 -15.67 -0.12
CA ASP A 57 -10.53 -14.50 0.77
C ASP A 57 -11.65 -13.49 0.48
N PHE A 58 -12.56 -13.79 -0.43
CA PHE A 58 -13.74 -12.94 -0.69
C PHE A 58 -14.79 -13.03 0.43
N CYS A 59 -15.65 -12.02 0.53
CA CYS A 59 -16.74 -11.97 1.51
C CYS A 59 -17.78 -13.04 1.23
N ARG A 60 -17.98 -14.00 2.15
CA ARG A 60 -18.85 -15.18 1.96
C ARG A 60 -20.30 -14.99 2.43
N ASN A 61 -20.73 -13.76 2.72
CA ASN A 61 -22.10 -13.50 3.15
C ASN A 61 -23.16 -13.66 2.03
N SER A 62 -22.73 -13.75 0.77
CA SER A 62 -23.55 -14.05 -0.41
C SER A 62 -22.77 -14.94 -1.39
N LEU A 63 -23.43 -15.86 -2.05
CA LEU A 63 -22.84 -16.72 -3.09
C LEU A 63 -22.34 -15.91 -4.30
N ASP A 64 -23.01 -14.80 -4.61
CA ASP A 64 -22.64 -13.92 -5.72
C ASP A 64 -21.31 -13.22 -5.50
N ASN A 65 -20.89 -13.03 -4.24
CA ASN A 65 -19.65 -12.33 -3.91
C ASN A 65 -18.39 -13.04 -4.44
N LYS A 66 -18.48 -14.33 -4.73
CA LYS A 66 -17.41 -15.08 -5.37
C LYS A 66 -16.93 -14.43 -6.68
N ASN A 67 -17.85 -13.84 -7.43
CA ASN A 67 -17.57 -13.25 -8.75
C ASN A 67 -17.56 -11.72 -8.72
N ARG A 68 -17.66 -11.10 -7.54
CA ARG A 68 -17.59 -9.64 -7.39
C ARG A 68 -16.18 -9.19 -7.11
N GLU A 69 -15.91 -7.96 -7.51
CA GLU A 69 -14.67 -7.29 -7.21
C GLU A 69 -14.55 -6.99 -5.71
N SER A 70 -13.38 -7.25 -5.17
CA SER A 70 -12.92 -6.74 -3.88
C SER A 70 -12.01 -5.55 -4.15
N VAL A 71 -12.26 -4.43 -3.48
CA VAL A 71 -11.51 -3.19 -3.64
C VAL A 71 -10.59 -2.98 -2.46
N PHE A 72 -9.34 -2.63 -2.72
CA PHE A 72 -8.31 -2.37 -1.73
C PHE A 72 -7.70 -1.01 -2.02
N GLU A 73 -7.68 -0.10 -1.04
CA GLU A 73 -7.05 1.20 -1.17
C GLU A 73 -6.32 1.59 0.11
N LEU A 74 -5.12 2.14 -0.04
CA LEU A 74 -4.32 2.75 1.00
C LEU A 74 -4.14 4.24 0.69
N GLN A 75 -4.34 5.08 1.70
CA GLN A 75 -4.00 6.49 1.64
C GLN A 75 -2.84 6.76 2.59
N PHE A 76 -1.78 7.38 2.10
CA PHE A 76 -0.54 7.58 2.85
C PHE A 76 0.23 8.81 2.36
N THR A 77 1.30 9.14 3.07
CA THR A 77 2.16 10.28 2.70
C THR A 77 3.60 9.83 2.50
N VAL A 78 4.23 10.38 1.47
CA VAL A 78 5.67 10.29 1.23
C VAL A 78 6.16 11.71 0.97
N ASP A 79 7.14 12.19 1.73
CA ASP A 79 7.77 13.50 1.56
C ASP A 79 6.79 14.67 1.33
N ASP A 80 5.79 14.79 2.22
CA ASP A 80 4.75 15.82 2.14
C ASP A 80 3.74 15.69 0.97
N LYS A 81 3.84 14.68 0.11
CA LYS A 81 2.83 14.35 -0.88
C LYS A 81 1.87 13.30 -0.32
N PHE A 82 0.62 13.42 -0.67
CA PHE A 82 -0.42 12.48 -0.28
C PHE A 82 -0.81 11.61 -1.46
N TYR A 83 -0.82 10.31 -1.24
CA TYR A 83 -1.16 9.33 -2.26
C TYR A 83 -2.37 8.50 -1.88
N ALA A 84 -3.17 8.12 -2.88
CA ALA A 84 -4.15 7.06 -2.79
C ALA A 84 -3.77 5.98 -3.81
N TYR A 85 -3.29 4.85 -3.32
CA TYR A 85 -2.96 3.69 -4.13
C TYR A 85 -3.95 2.58 -3.86
N GLY A 86 -4.47 1.97 -4.91
CA GLY A 86 -5.42 0.88 -4.78
C GLY A 86 -5.50 -0.02 -6.00
N PHE A 87 -6.21 -1.11 -5.82
CA PHE A 87 -6.58 -2.03 -6.88
C PHE A 87 -7.91 -2.71 -6.58
N SER A 88 -8.59 -3.18 -7.62
CA SER A 88 -9.72 -4.09 -7.51
C SER A 88 -9.38 -5.44 -8.11
N ALA A 89 -9.94 -6.51 -7.53
CA ALA A 89 -9.68 -7.87 -7.99
C ALA A 89 -10.88 -8.80 -7.78
N ILE A 90 -11.12 -9.72 -8.73
CA ILE A 90 -11.99 -10.87 -8.54
C ILE A 90 -11.12 -12.00 -7.96
N LEU A 91 -11.12 -12.11 -6.62
CA LEU A 91 -10.19 -12.97 -5.88
C LEU A 91 -10.31 -14.44 -6.29
N SER A 92 -11.55 -14.95 -6.43
CA SER A 92 -11.78 -16.35 -6.82
C SER A 92 -11.19 -16.73 -8.19
N GLN A 93 -11.01 -15.76 -9.06
CA GLN A 93 -10.44 -15.93 -10.39
C GLN A 93 -8.97 -15.51 -10.49
N ARG A 94 -8.45 -14.89 -9.43
CA ARG A 94 -7.11 -14.29 -9.40
C ARG A 94 -6.90 -13.27 -10.52
N ILE A 95 -7.89 -12.40 -10.71
CA ILE A 95 -7.86 -11.38 -11.75
C ILE A 95 -7.84 -9.99 -11.09
N VAL A 96 -6.79 -9.23 -11.35
CA VAL A 96 -6.74 -7.79 -11.09
C VAL A 96 -7.56 -7.09 -12.18
N VAL A 97 -8.63 -6.42 -11.79
CA VAL A 97 -9.53 -5.71 -12.72
C VAL A 97 -9.05 -4.30 -12.98
N GLU A 98 -8.69 -3.60 -11.93
CA GLU A 98 -8.20 -2.23 -12.02
C GLU A 98 -7.09 -2.00 -11.00
N GLU A 99 -6.14 -1.14 -11.32
CA GLU A 99 -5.11 -0.63 -10.43
C GLU A 99 -4.92 0.86 -10.68
N TRP A 100 -4.78 1.66 -9.60
CA TRP A 100 -4.66 3.11 -9.69
C TRP A 100 -3.70 3.69 -8.66
N LEU A 101 -3.15 4.84 -9.01
CA LEU A 101 -2.43 5.72 -8.10
C LEU A 101 -2.81 7.17 -8.36
N TYR A 102 -3.24 7.85 -7.33
CA TYR A 102 -3.56 9.28 -7.33
C TYR A 102 -2.66 10.04 -6.35
N GLU A 103 -2.27 11.24 -6.73
CA GLU A 103 -1.79 12.26 -5.79
C GLU A 103 -2.97 13.10 -5.32
N LEU A 104 -3.17 13.17 -4.00
CA LEU A 104 -4.26 13.91 -3.39
C LEU A 104 -3.80 15.33 -3.08
N MET A 105 -4.54 16.33 -3.56
CA MET A 105 -4.19 17.74 -3.44
C MET A 105 -4.86 18.39 -2.23
N GLN A 106 -4.33 19.56 -1.80
CA GLN A 106 -4.85 20.29 -0.64
C GLN A 106 -6.28 20.82 -0.83
N ASP A 107 -6.68 21.09 -2.06
CA ASP A 107 -8.03 21.54 -2.42
C ASP A 107 -9.06 20.41 -2.45
N GLY A 108 -8.64 19.18 -2.15
CA GLY A 108 -9.47 17.98 -2.19
C GLY A 108 -9.57 17.33 -3.57
N SER A 109 -8.90 17.88 -4.60
CA SER A 109 -8.79 17.22 -5.89
C SER A 109 -7.83 16.04 -5.84
N ALA A 110 -8.00 15.09 -6.76
CA ALA A 110 -7.11 13.96 -6.95
C ALA A 110 -6.53 14.00 -8.36
N HIS A 111 -5.20 14.02 -8.46
CA HIS A 111 -4.51 13.95 -9.74
C HIS A 111 -4.13 12.50 -10.01
N ASN A 112 -4.66 11.94 -11.08
CA ASN A 112 -4.26 10.62 -11.54
C ASN A 112 -2.78 10.62 -11.90
N LEU A 113 -2.03 9.63 -11.43
CA LEU A 113 -0.66 9.37 -11.85
C LEU A 113 -0.62 8.21 -12.85
N PHE A 114 -1.28 7.09 -12.54
CA PHE A 114 -1.53 6.02 -13.50
C PHE A 114 -2.83 5.26 -13.20
N ILE A 115 -3.39 4.67 -14.26
CA ILE A 115 -4.47 3.68 -14.19
C ILE A 115 -4.11 2.49 -15.07
N LYS A 116 -4.37 1.29 -14.59
CA LYS A 116 -4.35 0.04 -15.36
C LYS A 116 -5.71 -0.62 -15.25
N GLU A 117 -6.37 -0.85 -16.36
CA GLU A 117 -7.60 -1.63 -16.44
C GLU A 117 -7.29 -3.03 -17.01
N LYS A 118 -8.14 -4.00 -16.69
CA LYS A 118 -8.04 -5.34 -17.24
C LYS A 118 -7.98 -5.32 -18.76
N ASP A 119 -7.15 -6.18 -19.34
CA ASP A 119 -6.96 -6.35 -20.79
C ASP A 119 -6.47 -5.08 -21.53
N LYS A 120 -6.11 -4.01 -20.80
CA LYS A 120 -5.56 -2.77 -21.37
C LYS A 120 -4.14 -2.52 -20.88
N ALA A 121 -3.36 -1.83 -21.69
CA ALA A 121 -2.08 -1.32 -21.25
C ALA A 121 -2.27 -0.25 -20.16
N PRO A 122 -1.40 -0.21 -19.13
CA PRO A 122 -1.37 0.88 -18.17
C PRO A 122 -1.22 2.24 -18.85
N VAL A 123 -1.90 3.26 -18.33
CA VAL A 123 -1.89 4.61 -18.85
C VAL A 123 -1.42 5.57 -17.78
N LEU A 124 -0.49 6.46 -18.14
CA LEU A 124 -0.06 7.58 -17.30
C LEU A 124 -0.90 8.81 -17.56
N SER A 125 -0.99 9.66 -16.55
CA SER A 125 -1.56 11.00 -16.75
C SER A 125 -0.73 11.84 -17.70
N GLU A 126 -1.39 12.53 -18.62
CA GLU A 126 -0.74 13.48 -19.52
C GLU A 126 -0.09 14.67 -18.79
N SER A 127 -0.57 14.97 -17.59
CA SER A 127 -0.04 16.05 -16.74
C SER A 127 1.41 15.82 -16.28
N LEU A 128 1.91 14.59 -16.29
CA LEU A 128 3.27 14.24 -15.83
C LEU A 128 4.39 14.79 -16.72
N ARG A 129 4.09 15.20 -17.96
CA ARG A 129 5.06 15.81 -18.90
C ARG A 129 6.40 15.08 -18.93
N LEU A 130 6.34 13.78 -19.25
CA LEU A 130 7.52 12.93 -19.38
C LEU A 130 8.44 13.40 -20.50
N ASN A 131 9.73 13.23 -20.33
CA ASN A 131 10.68 13.33 -21.43
C ASN A 131 10.55 12.11 -22.38
N ALA A 132 11.15 12.20 -23.57
CA ALA A 132 11.02 11.15 -24.60
C ALA A 132 11.55 9.79 -24.13
N THR A 133 12.63 9.77 -23.36
CA THR A 133 13.24 8.54 -22.84
C THR A 133 12.33 7.87 -21.82
N GLU A 134 11.81 8.61 -20.86
CA GLU A 134 10.86 8.12 -19.85
C GLU A 134 9.57 7.60 -20.50
N LYS A 135 9.04 8.35 -21.47
CA LYS A 135 7.83 7.96 -22.20
C LYS A 135 8.02 6.65 -22.95
N ASN A 136 9.11 6.52 -23.71
CA ASN A 136 9.39 5.30 -24.45
C ASN A 136 9.62 4.12 -23.53
N ARG A 137 10.36 4.31 -22.44
CA ARG A 137 10.59 3.27 -21.43
C ARG A 137 9.28 2.81 -20.79
N PHE A 138 8.41 3.73 -20.40
CA PHE A 138 7.10 3.40 -19.86
C PHE A 138 6.25 2.63 -20.86
N LEU A 139 6.17 3.07 -22.12
CA LEU A 139 5.37 2.41 -23.16
C LEU A 139 5.79 0.95 -23.40
N VAL A 140 7.09 0.66 -23.36
CA VAL A 140 7.58 -0.73 -23.47
C VAL A 140 7.06 -1.56 -22.30
N TYR A 141 7.24 -1.09 -21.05
CA TYR A 141 6.78 -1.85 -19.88
C TYR A 141 5.25 -1.98 -19.82
N ALA A 142 4.53 -0.94 -20.22
CA ALA A 142 3.08 -0.97 -20.27
C ALA A 142 2.54 -1.96 -21.31
N SER A 143 3.18 -2.04 -22.50
CA SER A 143 2.79 -2.98 -23.54
C SER A 143 3.08 -4.43 -23.15
N ASP A 144 4.23 -4.68 -22.53
CA ASP A 144 4.63 -6.01 -22.08
C ASP A 144 3.76 -6.53 -20.93
N PHE A 145 3.13 -5.61 -20.18
CA PHE A 145 2.30 -5.94 -19.01
C PHE A 145 0.87 -6.37 -19.38
N VAL A 146 0.42 -6.16 -20.60
CA VAL A 146 -0.92 -6.61 -21.04
C VAL A 146 -1.08 -8.11 -20.89
N GLY A 147 -2.18 -8.55 -20.27
CA GLY A 147 -2.46 -9.95 -20.00
C GLY A 147 -1.84 -10.52 -18.71
N HIS A 148 -1.14 -9.71 -17.93
CA HIS A 148 -0.63 -10.11 -16.61
C HIS A 148 -1.70 -9.90 -15.52
N ASP A 149 -2.76 -10.72 -15.56
CA ASP A 149 -3.96 -10.50 -14.74
C ASP A 149 -3.76 -10.79 -13.25
N THR A 150 -2.72 -11.51 -12.85
CA THR A 150 -2.46 -11.87 -11.45
C THR A 150 -1.51 -10.92 -10.73
N MET A 151 -0.91 -9.98 -11.45
CA MET A 151 0.12 -9.08 -10.92
C MET A 151 -0.33 -7.63 -10.94
N LEU A 152 0.28 -6.82 -10.09
CA LEU A 152 0.10 -5.38 -10.05
C LEU A 152 1.19 -4.69 -10.90
N PHE A 153 0.80 -3.67 -11.64
CA PHE A 153 1.74 -2.91 -12.48
C PHE A 153 2.76 -2.13 -11.64
N LEU A 154 2.36 -1.67 -10.45
CA LEU A 154 3.30 -1.07 -9.49
C LEU A 154 4.46 -2.01 -9.16
N SER A 155 4.18 -3.31 -9.03
CA SER A 155 5.20 -4.33 -8.78
C SER A 155 6.12 -4.51 -9.99
N GLU A 156 5.54 -4.55 -11.19
CA GLU A 156 6.31 -4.65 -12.44
C GLU A 156 7.24 -3.44 -12.61
N MET A 157 6.75 -2.24 -12.31
CA MET A 157 7.56 -1.02 -12.40
C MET A 157 8.71 -0.97 -11.38
N ASN A 158 8.71 -1.84 -10.37
CA ASN A 158 9.79 -1.95 -9.37
C ASN A 158 10.69 -3.19 -9.54
N ARG A 159 10.32 -4.13 -10.41
CA ARG A 159 11.10 -5.34 -10.63
C ARG A 159 12.36 -5.06 -11.42
N GLY A 160 13.51 -4.93 -10.73
CA GLY A 160 14.82 -4.73 -11.32
C GLY A 160 15.00 -3.41 -12.09
N LYS A 161 14.09 -2.46 -11.90
CA LYS A 161 14.15 -1.15 -12.56
C LYS A 161 14.79 -0.12 -11.65
N LYS A 162 15.54 0.79 -12.28
CA LYS A 162 16.19 1.91 -11.58
C LYS A 162 15.60 3.22 -12.08
N TYR A 163 15.45 4.16 -11.18
CA TYR A 163 14.99 5.52 -11.44
C TYR A 163 16.06 6.49 -11.02
N ASP A 164 16.25 7.55 -11.80
CA ASP A 164 17.07 8.69 -11.40
C ASP A 164 16.25 9.57 -10.44
N ASP A 165 16.93 10.30 -9.56
CA ASP A 165 16.27 11.10 -8.51
C ASP A 165 15.37 12.22 -9.08
N ASP A 166 15.63 12.68 -10.31
CA ASP A 166 14.84 13.66 -11.02
C ASP A 166 13.77 13.06 -11.95
N SER A 167 13.67 11.74 -11.99
CA SER A 167 12.69 11.05 -12.85
C SER A 167 11.26 11.37 -12.46
N LYS A 168 10.44 11.68 -13.46
CA LYS A 168 9.00 11.86 -13.28
C LYS A 168 8.26 10.57 -12.97
N LEU A 169 8.90 9.42 -13.13
CA LEU A 169 8.37 8.10 -12.80
C LEU A 169 8.81 7.60 -11.41
N LEU A 170 9.54 8.43 -10.65
CA LEU A 170 10.08 8.06 -9.34
C LEU A 170 8.96 7.68 -8.34
N PHE A 171 7.76 8.23 -8.51
CA PHE A 171 6.59 7.91 -7.65
C PHE A 171 6.25 6.42 -7.63
N PHE A 172 6.57 5.64 -8.69
CA PHE A 172 6.41 4.19 -8.66
C PHE A 172 7.29 3.57 -7.58
N LYS A 173 8.54 4.00 -7.50
CA LYS A 173 9.47 3.52 -6.48
C LYS A 173 9.08 4.02 -5.08
N GLU A 174 8.79 5.30 -4.93
CA GLU A 174 8.38 5.91 -3.66
C GLU A 174 7.16 5.20 -3.06
N THR A 175 6.13 4.96 -3.88
CA THR A 175 4.91 4.26 -3.45
C THR A 175 5.18 2.81 -3.04
N PHE A 176 5.90 2.08 -3.87
CA PHE A 176 6.22 0.68 -3.60
C PHE A 176 7.08 0.53 -2.33
N ASP A 177 8.16 1.29 -2.24
CA ASP A 177 9.08 1.27 -1.10
C ASP A 177 8.37 1.65 0.20
N TRP A 178 7.46 2.65 0.15
CA TRP A 178 6.70 3.04 1.31
C TRP A 178 5.81 1.89 1.80
N ILE A 179 5.04 1.26 0.92
CA ILE A 179 4.14 0.16 1.31
C ILE A 179 4.94 -1.05 1.82
N ILE A 180 6.03 -1.40 1.16
CA ILE A 180 6.79 -2.61 1.51
C ILE A 180 7.63 -2.40 2.77
N ASN A 181 8.27 -1.24 2.93
CA ASN A 181 9.27 -1.03 3.98
C ASN A 181 8.72 -0.31 5.23
N HIS A 182 7.69 0.54 5.09
CA HIS A 182 7.17 1.32 6.24
C HIS A 182 5.93 0.70 6.89
N ILE A 183 5.20 -0.17 6.19
CA ILE A 183 4.09 -0.91 6.79
C ILE A 183 4.63 -2.20 7.40
N VAL A 184 4.62 -2.31 8.72
CA VAL A 184 4.96 -3.52 9.46
C VAL A 184 3.70 -4.15 10.01
N VAL A 185 3.46 -5.42 9.67
CA VAL A 185 2.33 -6.20 10.18
C VAL A 185 2.87 -7.20 11.19
N ILE A 186 2.49 -7.01 12.46
CA ILE A 186 2.87 -7.91 13.54
C ILE A 186 1.67 -8.81 13.86
N ASN A 187 1.83 -10.11 13.65
CA ASN A 187 0.84 -11.11 14.02
C ASN A 187 1.33 -11.87 15.27
N PRO A 188 0.53 -11.95 16.35
CA PRO A 188 0.94 -12.62 17.57
C PRO A 188 1.33 -14.09 17.40
N ASN A 189 0.82 -14.74 16.36
CA ASN A 189 1.06 -16.16 16.08
C ASN A 189 2.26 -16.40 15.14
N ILE A 190 2.81 -15.37 14.55
CA ILE A 190 4.02 -15.45 13.73
C ILE A 190 5.11 -14.79 14.56
N GLY A 191 6.06 -15.58 15.06
CA GLY A 191 7.25 -15.02 15.68
C GLY A 191 7.82 -13.93 14.77
N ILE A 192 8.29 -12.82 15.34
CA ILE A 192 9.00 -11.79 14.56
C ILE A 192 10.19 -12.52 13.96
N SER A 193 10.06 -12.92 12.70
CA SER A 193 11.21 -13.44 11.97
C SER A 193 12.19 -12.30 11.89
N SER A 194 13.37 -12.54 12.40
CA SER A 194 14.50 -11.62 12.35
C SER A 194 14.94 -11.40 10.90
N SER A 195 14.18 -10.60 10.14
CA SER A 195 14.76 -9.98 8.97
C SER A 195 15.74 -8.93 9.48
N ASP A 196 16.98 -9.05 9.12
CA ASP A 196 18.15 -8.31 9.64
C ASP A 196 18.03 -6.78 9.65
N ALA A 197 17.00 -6.22 9.01
CA ALA A 197 16.72 -4.79 8.96
C ALA A 197 16.27 -4.18 10.32
N TYR A 198 15.90 -5.00 11.30
CA TYR A 198 15.38 -4.51 12.59
C TYR A 198 16.41 -4.55 13.73
N TYR A 199 17.61 -5.07 13.47
CA TYR A 199 18.65 -5.23 14.50
C TYR A 199 19.86 -4.30 14.28
N SER A 200 19.65 -3.08 13.81
CA SER A 200 20.67 -2.05 14.03
C SER A 200 20.73 -1.75 15.54
N GLU A 201 21.91 -1.52 16.11
CA GLU A 201 22.06 -1.15 17.51
C GLU A 201 21.16 0.03 17.90
N GLU A 202 20.99 1.01 17.01
CA GLU A 202 20.09 2.16 17.16
C GLU A 202 18.60 1.74 17.28
N SER A 203 18.16 0.74 16.50
CA SER A 203 16.80 0.21 16.59
C SER A 203 16.55 -0.54 17.90
N LEU A 204 17.54 -1.27 18.39
CA LEU A 204 17.47 -1.96 19.66
C LEU A 204 17.46 -1.00 20.85
N GLU A 205 18.26 0.08 20.80
CA GLU A 205 18.23 1.13 21.83
C GLU A 205 16.88 1.85 21.88
N ASN A 206 16.29 2.16 20.71
CA ASN A 206 14.97 2.77 20.63
C ASN A 206 13.87 1.84 21.16
N ILE A 207 13.91 0.55 20.85
CA ILE A 207 12.97 -0.46 21.37
C ILE A 207 13.14 -0.61 22.89
N ASN A 208 14.36 -0.70 23.40
CA ASN A 208 14.63 -0.79 24.83
C ASN A 208 14.17 0.46 25.58
N SER A 209 14.40 1.64 25.02
CA SER A 209 13.87 2.90 25.57
C SER A 209 12.35 2.90 25.62
N LEU A 210 11.69 2.41 24.57
CA LEU A 210 10.24 2.32 24.50
C LEU A 210 9.68 1.33 25.54
N ILE A 211 10.27 0.14 25.67
CA ILE A 211 9.88 -0.88 26.64
C ILE A 211 9.98 -0.34 28.07
N ARG A 212 11.04 0.38 28.40
CA ARG A 212 11.21 1.00 29.72
C ARG A 212 10.15 2.05 30.07
N THR A 213 9.54 2.70 29.06
CA THR A 213 8.45 3.67 29.28
C THR A 213 7.11 3.02 29.61
N PHE A 214 6.94 1.72 29.39
CA PHE A 214 5.70 0.99 29.65
C PHE A 214 5.60 0.39 31.05
N ASP A 215 6.60 0.61 31.92
CA ASP A 215 6.61 0.08 33.30
C ASP A 215 6.20 -1.40 33.36
N THR A 216 6.80 -2.21 32.50
CA THR A 216 6.47 -3.64 32.37
C THR A 216 7.06 -4.50 33.48
N GLY A 217 7.78 -3.90 34.43
CA GLY A 217 8.40 -4.60 35.55
C GLY A 217 9.56 -5.53 35.15
N VAL A 218 10.15 -5.34 33.94
CA VAL A 218 11.31 -6.08 33.45
C VAL A 218 12.55 -5.21 33.55
#